data_5f85b9ba98458efa7e6a83793fa3d0a6
#
_entry.id   5f85b9ba98458efa7e6a83793fa3d0a6
#
_cell.length_a   1.000
_cell.length_b   1.000
_cell.length_c   1.000
_cell.angle_alpha   90.00
_cell.angle_beta   90.00
_cell.angle_gamma   90.00
#
_symmetry.space_group_name_H-M   'P 1'
#
loop_
_entity.id
_entity.type
_entity.pdbx_description
1 polymer ?
#
loop_
_entity_poly.entity_id
_entity_poly.type
_entity_poly.pdbx_seq_one_letter_code
_entity_poly.pdbx_strand_id
1 'polypeptide(L)'
;MSDPEAETLENELKKLSIEEKKLNIQKLKQELEQNEFNPETIGKVTKVVDSNLKILKRKSNFYTHLSKYNKVTEVSFAAVNDKYEAVFDERHVKSSEFRKFILSTNKLRSEVDSEAIIQIVSPVLRETKHKWKGIYNEETISFDMLDVQFRDEVLLEKHSFKHGSTIRCVLNVHRELDEVGDIKIKGYSVSTVLEKIEGGVVYETMQGKSYRQASKFSKSQTDLFD
;
A
#
# COMPACT_ATOMS: atom_id res chain seq x y z
N MET A 1 2.61 7.54 -24.67
CA MET A 1 1.14 7.40 -24.75
C MET A 1 0.84 6.05 -24.17
N SER A 2 0.23 5.98 -23.01
CA SER A 2 -0.29 4.71 -22.48
C SER A 2 -1.40 4.24 -23.42
N ASP A 3 -1.38 2.96 -23.72
CA ASP A 3 -2.39 2.34 -24.56
C ASP A 3 -3.72 2.37 -23.79
N PRO A 4 -4.74 3.09 -24.26
CA PRO A 4 -6.03 3.19 -23.54
C PRO A 4 -6.73 1.81 -23.43
N GLU A 5 -6.39 0.85 -24.28
CA GLU A 5 -6.88 -0.52 -24.17
C GLU A 5 -6.23 -1.27 -23.00
N ALA A 6 -4.95 -1.05 -22.72
CA ALA A 6 -4.26 -1.68 -21.57
C ALA A 6 -4.79 -1.15 -20.23
N GLU A 7 -5.13 0.12 -20.14
CA GLU A 7 -5.69 0.72 -18.92
C GLU A 7 -7.13 0.26 -18.64
N THR A 8 -7.93 0.09 -19.71
CA THR A 8 -9.28 -0.49 -19.60
C THR A 8 -9.23 -1.95 -19.18
N LEU A 9 -8.35 -2.76 -19.74
CA LEU A 9 -8.15 -4.16 -19.35
C LEU A 9 -7.68 -4.32 -17.90
N GLU A 10 -6.77 -3.46 -17.43
CA GLU A 10 -6.31 -3.49 -16.02
C GLU A 10 -7.44 -3.11 -15.05
N ASN A 11 -8.29 -2.14 -15.41
CA ASN A 11 -9.44 -1.77 -14.62
C ASN A 11 -10.54 -2.87 -14.63
N GLU A 12 -10.72 -3.57 -15.73
CA GLU A 12 -11.61 -4.73 -15.80
C GLU A 12 -11.09 -5.91 -14.97
N LEU A 13 -9.81 -6.21 -15.03
CA LEU A 13 -9.18 -7.23 -14.18
C LEU A 13 -9.32 -6.91 -12.68
N LYS A 14 -9.16 -5.63 -12.29
CA LYS A 14 -9.39 -5.19 -10.91
C LYS A 14 -10.86 -5.37 -10.50
N LYS A 15 -11.82 -5.03 -11.38
CA LYS A 15 -13.25 -5.23 -11.11
C LYS A 15 -13.59 -6.71 -10.97
N LEU A 16 -13.12 -7.55 -11.88
CA LEU A 16 -13.35 -9.01 -11.83
C LEU A 16 -12.75 -9.64 -10.58
N SER A 17 -11.54 -9.22 -10.16
CA SER A 17 -10.93 -9.68 -8.92
C SER A 17 -11.74 -9.28 -7.67
N ILE A 18 -12.36 -8.11 -7.68
CA ILE A 18 -13.25 -7.66 -6.58
C ILE A 18 -14.56 -8.46 -6.58
N GLU A 19 -15.13 -8.74 -7.76
CA GLU A 19 -16.34 -9.56 -7.88
C GLU A 19 -16.09 -10.99 -7.45
N GLU A 20 -14.98 -11.59 -7.87
CA GLU A 20 -14.58 -12.93 -7.44
C GLU A 20 -14.45 -13.01 -5.91
N LYS A 21 -13.80 -12.03 -5.29
CA LYS A 21 -13.68 -11.94 -3.83
C LYS A 21 -15.03 -11.79 -3.14
N LYS A 22 -15.93 -10.97 -3.69
CA LYS A 22 -17.30 -10.82 -3.18
C LYS A 22 -18.09 -12.13 -3.27
N LEU A 23 -17.98 -12.82 -4.40
CA LEU A 23 -18.65 -14.10 -4.62
C LEU A 23 -18.13 -15.17 -3.65
N ASN A 24 -16.82 -15.22 -3.42
CA ASN A 24 -16.22 -16.13 -2.45
C ASN A 24 -16.68 -15.83 -1.01
N ILE A 25 -16.78 -14.56 -0.62
CA ILE A 25 -17.32 -14.17 0.68
C ILE A 25 -18.80 -14.57 0.80
N GLN A 26 -19.57 -14.40 -0.26
CA GLN A 26 -20.99 -14.76 -0.26
C GLN A 26 -21.19 -16.28 -0.17
N LYS A 27 -20.39 -17.09 -0.89
CA LYS A 27 -20.36 -18.55 -0.76
C LYS A 27 -19.99 -18.99 0.65
N LEU A 28 -18.94 -18.40 1.24
CA LEU A 28 -18.54 -18.69 2.62
C LEU A 28 -19.63 -18.33 3.63
N LYS A 29 -20.37 -17.23 3.41
CA LYS A 29 -21.52 -16.88 4.25
C LYS A 29 -22.64 -17.91 4.16
N GLN A 30 -22.99 -18.37 2.95
CA GLN A 30 -24.00 -19.41 2.76
C GLN A 30 -23.59 -20.75 3.39
N GLU A 31 -22.31 -21.14 3.27
CA GLU A 31 -21.77 -22.33 3.92
C GLU A 31 -21.83 -22.23 5.46
N LEU A 32 -21.59 -21.05 6.02
CA LEU A 32 -21.72 -20.78 7.44
C LEU A 32 -23.17 -20.78 7.93
N GLU A 33 -24.11 -20.27 7.12
CA GLU A 33 -25.55 -20.27 7.44
C GLU A 33 -26.18 -21.68 7.39
N GLN A 34 -25.59 -22.61 6.62
CA GLN A 34 -26.05 -24.00 6.52
C GLN A 34 -25.58 -24.91 7.67
N ASN A 35 -24.92 -24.34 8.71
CA ASN A 35 -24.42 -25.06 9.89
C ASN A 35 -23.47 -26.25 9.61
N GLU A 36 -22.92 -26.37 8.41
CA GLU A 36 -21.87 -27.32 8.13
C GLU A 36 -20.50 -26.73 8.53
N PHE A 37 -20.17 -26.79 9.80
CA PHE A 37 -18.83 -26.50 10.32
C PHE A 37 -17.85 -27.59 9.91
N ASN A 38 -17.56 -27.66 8.62
CA ASN A 38 -16.52 -28.53 8.09
C ASN A 38 -15.15 -27.95 8.46
N PRO A 39 -14.20 -28.75 9.00
CA PRO A 39 -12.83 -28.32 9.29
C PRO A 39 -12.13 -27.63 8.11
N GLU A 40 -12.45 -28.01 6.89
CA GLU A 40 -11.91 -27.38 5.68
C GLU A 40 -12.43 -25.96 5.46
N THR A 41 -13.73 -25.74 5.68
CA THR A 41 -14.35 -24.40 5.62
C THR A 41 -13.78 -23.48 6.70
N ILE A 42 -13.58 -24.00 7.92
CA ILE A 42 -12.93 -23.27 9.01
C ILE A 42 -11.50 -22.88 8.62
N GLY A 43 -10.74 -23.80 8.02
CA GLY A 43 -9.39 -23.52 7.54
C GLY A 43 -9.34 -22.41 6.46
N LYS A 44 -10.31 -22.39 5.55
CA LYS A 44 -10.44 -21.33 4.53
C LYS A 44 -10.79 -19.99 5.15
N VAL A 45 -11.79 -19.96 6.07
CA VAL A 45 -12.19 -18.74 6.79
C VAL A 45 -11.03 -18.21 7.62
N THR A 46 -10.30 -19.06 8.32
CA THR A 46 -9.13 -18.66 9.13
C THR A 46 -8.07 -18.00 8.26
N LYS A 47 -7.76 -18.55 7.08
CA LYS A 47 -6.79 -17.93 6.16
C LYS A 47 -7.25 -16.54 5.67
N VAL A 48 -8.52 -16.39 5.33
CA VAL A 48 -9.09 -15.09 4.91
C VAL A 48 -9.04 -14.09 6.06
N VAL A 49 -9.41 -14.51 7.27
CA VAL A 49 -9.38 -13.69 8.49
C VAL A 49 -7.93 -13.26 8.81
N ASP A 50 -6.98 -14.20 8.78
CA ASP A 50 -5.58 -13.92 9.09
C ASP A 50 -4.87 -13.07 8.00
N SER A 51 -5.41 -12.99 6.79
CA SER A 51 -4.92 -12.11 5.73
C SER A 51 -5.56 -10.72 5.73
N ASN A 52 -6.65 -10.52 6.46
CA ASN A 52 -7.35 -9.24 6.49
C ASN A 52 -6.66 -8.22 7.40
N LEU A 53 -6.17 -7.14 6.81
CA LEU A 53 -5.39 -6.10 7.51
C LEU A 53 -6.17 -5.46 8.69
N LYS A 54 -7.49 -5.26 8.55
CA LYS A 54 -8.33 -4.72 9.64
C LYS A 54 -8.38 -5.69 10.83
N ILE A 55 -8.54 -6.97 10.55
CA ILE A 55 -8.60 -8.00 11.59
C ILE A 55 -7.23 -8.13 12.27
N LEU A 56 -6.16 -8.18 11.48
CA LEU A 56 -4.79 -8.20 12.01
C LEU A 56 -4.51 -7.00 12.91
N LYS A 57 -4.92 -5.79 12.49
CA LYS A 57 -4.73 -4.58 13.29
C LYS A 57 -5.54 -4.61 14.60
N ARG A 58 -6.81 -5.01 14.55
CA ARG A 58 -7.67 -5.14 15.73
C ARG A 58 -7.12 -6.18 16.71
N LYS A 59 -6.68 -7.33 16.19
CA LYS A 59 -6.03 -8.39 16.97
C LYS A 59 -4.76 -7.87 17.65
N SER A 60 -3.94 -7.14 16.90
CA SER A 60 -2.74 -6.49 17.43
C SER A 60 -3.06 -5.49 18.54
N ASN A 61 -4.04 -4.62 18.33
CA ASN A 61 -4.46 -3.65 19.34
C ASN A 61 -4.97 -4.34 20.61
N PHE A 62 -5.78 -5.39 20.47
CA PHE A 62 -6.30 -6.19 21.59
C PHE A 62 -5.15 -6.74 22.45
N TYR A 63 -4.20 -7.46 21.86
CA TYR A 63 -3.07 -8.03 22.59
C TYR A 63 -2.11 -6.96 23.13
N THR A 64 -1.95 -5.83 22.43
CA THR A 64 -1.17 -4.69 22.92
C THR A 64 -1.79 -4.10 24.18
N HIS A 65 -3.12 -3.98 24.25
CA HIS A 65 -3.81 -3.50 25.45
C HIS A 65 -3.70 -4.50 26.60
N LEU A 66 -3.93 -5.78 26.34
CA LEU A 66 -3.79 -6.83 27.36
C LEU A 66 -2.39 -6.89 27.96
N SER A 67 -1.35 -6.72 27.14
CA SER A 67 0.06 -6.74 27.58
C SER A 67 0.39 -5.63 28.59
N LYS A 68 -0.45 -4.60 28.72
CA LYS A 68 -0.28 -3.53 29.72
C LYS A 68 -0.75 -3.96 31.12
N TYR A 69 -1.47 -5.06 31.23
CA TYR A 69 -2.03 -5.53 32.49
C TYR A 69 -1.27 -6.77 32.98
N ASN A 70 -0.31 -6.57 33.86
CA ASN A 70 0.55 -7.65 34.39
C ASN A 70 -0.23 -8.76 35.12
N LYS A 71 -1.48 -8.53 35.50
CA LYS A 71 -2.35 -9.51 36.15
C LYS A 71 -3.00 -10.47 35.17
N VAL A 72 -3.01 -10.16 33.86
CA VAL A 72 -3.54 -11.03 32.82
C VAL A 72 -2.46 -12.03 32.43
N THR A 73 -2.61 -13.27 32.87
CA THR A 73 -1.67 -14.36 32.58
C THR A 73 -2.05 -15.14 31.33
N GLU A 74 -3.35 -15.19 31.02
CA GLU A 74 -3.90 -15.98 29.92
C GLU A 74 -5.24 -15.37 29.46
N VAL A 75 -5.60 -15.60 28.21
CA VAL A 75 -6.92 -15.31 27.63
C VAL A 75 -7.39 -16.57 26.92
N SER A 76 -8.65 -16.94 27.16
CA SER A 76 -9.29 -18.04 26.46
C SER A 76 -10.41 -17.57 25.56
N PHE A 77 -10.64 -18.32 24.51
CA PHE A 77 -11.68 -18.07 23.51
C PHE A 77 -12.45 -19.37 23.27
N ALA A 78 -13.75 -19.32 23.43
CA ALA A 78 -14.65 -20.41 23.09
C ALA A 78 -15.71 -19.92 22.10
N ALA A 79 -16.01 -20.71 21.08
CA ALA A 79 -17.19 -20.50 20.27
C ALA A 79 -18.35 -21.24 20.95
N VAL A 80 -19.46 -20.54 21.17
CA VAL A 80 -20.67 -21.10 21.80
C VAL A 80 -21.86 -20.99 20.85
N ASN A 81 -22.77 -21.95 20.94
CA ASN A 81 -24.05 -21.90 20.25
C ASN A 81 -25.05 -20.98 20.98
N ASP A 82 -26.26 -20.87 20.44
CA ASP A 82 -27.34 -20.05 21.04
C ASP A 82 -27.76 -20.51 22.46
N LYS A 83 -27.38 -21.71 22.88
CA LYS A 83 -27.60 -22.27 24.21
C LYS A 83 -26.40 -22.12 25.14
N TYR A 84 -25.37 -21.36 24.72
CA TYR A 84 -24.11 -21.16 25.44
C TYR A 84 -23.29 -22.45 25.63
N GLU A 85 -23.50 -23.49 24.81
CA GLU A 85 -22.70 -24.70 24.82
C GLU A 85 -21.49 -24.52 23.91
N ALA A 86 -20.31 -24.95 24.33
CA ALA A 86 -19.09 -24.87 23.53
C ALA A 86 -19.21 -25.72 22.25
N VAL A 87 -19.01 -25.10 21.08
CA VAL A 87 -19.08 -25.77 19.79
C VAL A 87 -17.70 -26.33 19.39
N PHE A 88 -16.62 -25.73 19.91
CA PHE A 88 -15.24 -26.16 19.71
C PHE A 88 -14.46 -26.11 21.02
N ASP A 89 -13.32 -26.80 21.02
CA ASP A 89 -12.38 -26.75 22.13
C ASP A 89 -11.94 -25.31 22.40
N GLU A 90 -11.89 -24.96 23.68
CA GLU A 90 -11.47 -23.67 24.14
C GLU A 90 -10.01 -23.44 23.76
N ARG A 91 -9.74 -22.30 23.12
CA ARG A 91 -8.39 -21.92 22.70
C ARG A 91 -7.79 -20.98 23.72
N HIS A 92 -6.67 -21.39 24.31
CA HIS A 92 -5.93 -20.63 25.30
C HIS A 92 -4.74 -19.92 24.70
N VAL A 93 -4.51 -18.65 25.08
CA VAL A 93 -3.35 -17.86 24.67
C VAL A 93 -2.70 -17.28 25.92
N LYS A 94 -1.50 -17.75 26.25
CA LYS A 94 -0.73 -17.26 27.41
C LYS A 94 -0.15 -15.87 27.13
N SER A 95 0.01 -15.09 28.19
CA SER A 95 0.59 -13.73 28.08
C SER A 95 1.98 -13.70 27.42
N SER A 96 2.78 -14.75 27.61
CA SER A 96 4.07 -14.92 26.93
C SER A 96 3.98 -15.02 25.40
N GLU A 97 2.78 -15.36 24.88
CA GLU A 97 2.52 -15.52 23.45
C GLU A 97 1.87 -14.28 22.81
N PHE A 98 1.40 -13.32 23.60
CA PHE A 98 0.70 -12.11 23.09
C PHE A 98 1.52 -11.40 22.02
N ARG A 99 2.84 -11.38 22.17
CA ARG A 99 3.77 -10.74 21.23
C ARG A 99 3.71 -11.30 19.82
N LYS A 100 3.29 -12.56 19.64
CA LYS A 100 3.12 -13.19 18.33
C LYS A 100 1.99 -12.55 17.51
N PHE A 101 1.03 -11.92 18.18
CA PHE A 101 -0.15 -11.31 17.58
C PHE A 101 -0.06 -9.79 17.45
N ILE A 102 1.02 -9.19 17.97
CA ILE A 102 1.24 -7.74 17.93
C ILE A 102 2.06 -7.40 16.68
N LEU A 103 1.52 -6.53 15.84
CA LEU A 103 2.21 -6.03 14.65
C LEU A 103 3.45 -5.21 15.07
N SER A 104 4.58 -5.53 14.50
CA SER A 104 5.83 -4.79 14.75
C SER A 104 5.81 -3.37 14.16
N THR A 105 5.01 -3.16 13.12
CA THR A 105 4.85 -1.87 12.44
C THR A 105 3.49 -1.77 11.77
N ASN A 106 2.96 -0.56 11.68
CA ASN A 106 1.76 -0.27 10.90
C ASN A 106 2.09 0.13 9.45
N LYS A 107 3.37 0.30 9.11
CA LYS A 107 3.79 0.67 7.76
C LYS A 107 3.52 -0.47 6.79
N LEU A 108 2.90 -0.12 5.68
CA LEU A 108 2.68 -1.02 4.55
C LEU A 108 3.76 -0.79 3.49
N ARG A 109 3.90 -1.77 2.59
CA ARG A 109 4.72 -1.57 1.39
C ARG A 109 4.18 -0.36 0.62
N SER A 110 5.08 0.53 0.23
CA SER A 110 4.72 1.69 -0.61
C SER A 110 4.17 1.21 -1.95
N GLU A 111 3.14 1.89 -2.42
CA GLU A 111 2.68 1.77 -3.79
C GLU A 111 3.57 2.64 -4.68
N VAL A 112 3.94 2.12 -5.83
CA VAL A 112 4.85 2.82 -6.76
C VAL A 112 4.08 3.15 -8.03
N ASP A 113 3.97 4.45 -8.33
CA ASP A 113 3.56 4.93 -9.64
C ASP A 113 4.82 5.29 -10.43
N SER A 114 5.15 4.49 -11.43
CA SER A 114 6.39 4.61 -12.21
C SER A 114 6.34 5.69 -13.29
N GLU A 115 5.18 6.27 -13.55
CA GLU A 115 4.93 7.28 -14.59
C GLU A 115 4.11 8.47 -14.05
N ALA A 116 4.17 8.71 -12.74
CA ALA A 116 3.40 9.78 -12.09
C ALA A 116 3.70 11.15 -12.71
N ILE A 117 2.65 11.90 -12.97
CA ILE A 117 2.73 13.28 -13.48
C ILE A 117 2.36 14.23 -12.35
N ILE A 118 3.30 15.09 -11.96
CA ILE A 118 3.11 16.05 -10.88
C ILE A 118 3.33 17.48 -11.42
N GLN A 119 2.30 18.29 -11.37
CA GLN A 119 2.42 19.73 -11.65
C GLN A 119 3.05 20.40 -10.41
N ILE A 120 4.19 21.05 -10.57
CA ILE A 120 4.91 21.66 -9.47
C ILE A 120 4.25 22.98 -9.06
N VAL A 121 3.87 23.07 -7.79
CA VAL A 121 3.33 24.28 -7.17
C VAL A 121 4.42 25.07 -6.45
N SER A 122 5.29 24.36 -5.71
CA SER A 122 6.39 24.98 -4.97
C SER A 122 7.59 24.04 -4.92
N PRO A 123 8.64 24.33 -5.70
CA PRO A 123 9.92 23.62 -5.55
C PRO A 123 10.63 24.08 -4.28
N VAL A 124 11.57 23.26 -3.80
CA VAL A 124 12.48 23.63 -2.71
C VAL A 124 13.81 24.06 -3.33
N LEU A 125 14.14 25.35 -3.23
CA LEU A 125 15.33 25.98 -3.82
C LEU A 125 16.46 26.17 -2.80
N ARG A 126 16.45 25.44 -1.68
CA ARG A 126 17.48 25.49 -0.64
C ARG A 126 17.71 24.10 -0.06
N GLU A 127 18.89 23.86 0.46
CA GLU A 127 19.19 22.64 1.24
C GLU A 127 18.46 22.68 2.59
N THR A 128 17.20 22.26 2.61
CA THR A 128 16.38 22.20 3.80
C THR A 128 15.57 20.89 3.83
N LYS A 129 15.01 20.60 5.01
CA LYS A 129 14.07 19.47 5.17
C LYS A 129 12.64 19.80 4.70
N HIS A 130 12.47 20.85 3.91
CA HIS A 130 11.15 21.20 3.37
C HIS A 130 10.73 20.24 2.27
N LYS A 131 9.43 19.98 2.20
CA LYS A 131 8.85 19.16 1.15
C LYS A 131 8.47 20.01 -0.05
N TRP A 132 8.62 19.44 -1.21
CA TRP A 132 8.06 20.00 -2.44
C TRP A 132 6.54 19.92 -2.39
N LYS A 133 5.87 20.84 -3.09
CA LYS A 133 4.42 20.80 -3.27
C LYS A 133 4.07 20.72 -4.74
N GLY A 134 3.09 19.90 -5.06
CA GLY A 134 2.60 19.73 -6.42
C GLY A 134 1.17 19.21 -6.44
N ILE A 135 0.59 19.15 -7.64
CA ILE A 135 -0.73 18.58 -7.89
C ILE A 135 -0.52 17.21 -8.56
N TYR A 136 -1.07 16.17 -7.95
CA TYR A 136 -1.07 14.81 -8.44
C TYR A 136 -2.50 14.26 -8.33
N ASN A 137 -3.04 13.72 -9.43
CA ASN A 137 -4.43 13.25 -9.50
C ASN A 137 -5.44 14.28 -8.93
N GLU A 138 -5.30 15.54 -9.37
CA GLU A 138 -6.14 16.68 -8.95
C GLU A 138 -6.02 17.08 -7.47
N GLU A 139 -5.21 16.37 -6.68
CA GLU A 139 -4.98 16.68 -5.27
C GLU A 139 -3.64 17.39 -5.06
N THR A 140 -3.62 18.36 -4.15
CA THR A 140 -2.38 19.00 -3.72
C THR A 140 -1.64 18.09 -2.74
N ILE A 141 -0.44 17.63 -3.13
CA ILE A 141 0.41 16.78 -2.30
C ILE A 141 1.69 17.50 -1.87
N SER A 142 2.22 17.08 -0.73
CA SER A 142 3.58 17.41 -0.29
C SER A 142 4.44 16.16 -0.34
N PHE A 143 5.59 16.22 -1.00
CA PHE A 143 6.44 15.07 -1.22
C PHE A 143 7.92 15.37 -0.96
N ASP A 144 8.65 14.32 -0.59
CA ASP A 144 10.09 14.36 -0.43
C ASP A 144 10.76 14.10 -1.79
N MET A 145 11.65 14.97 -2.23
CA MET A 145 12.46 14.77 -3.44
C MET A 145 13.69 13.96 -3.06
N LEU A 146 13.65 12.66 -3.32
CA LEU A 146 14.75 11.72 -3.05
C LEU A 146 15.72 11.60 -4.23
N ASP A 147 15.34 12.08 -5.42
CA ASP A 147 16.25 12.21 -6.56
C ASP A 147 17.28 13.29 -6.28
N VAL A 148 18.42 12.85 -5.74
CA VAL A 148 19.52 13.74 -5.34
C VAL A 148 20.06 14.50 -6.53
N GLN A 149 20.25 13.82 -7.67
CA GLN A 149 20.81 14.45 -8.86
C GLN A 149 19.89 15.56 -9.38
N PHE A 150 18.58 15.31 -9.50
CA PHE A 150 17.63 16.32 -9.93
C PHE A 150 17.56 17.49 -8.96
N ARG A 151 17.56 17.19 -7.64
CA ARG A 151 17.59 18.23 -6.61
C ARG A 151 18.81 19.13 -6.71
N ASP A 152 20.01 18.54 -6.91
CA ASP A 152 21.25 19.28 -7.02
C ASP A 152 21.28 20.12 -8.33
N GLU A 153 20.74 19.60 -9.42
CA GLU A 153 20.57 20.35 -10.67
C GLU A 153 19.64 21.56 -10.51
N VAL A 154 18.58 21.44 -9.69
CA VAL A 154 17.68 22.55 -9.36
C VAL A 154 18.41 23.60 -8.50
N LEU A 155 19.20 23.18 -7.50
CA LEU A 155 20.00 24.08 -6.66
C LEU A 155 21.08 24.81 -7.46
N LEU A 156 21.61 24.18 -8.51
CA LEU A 156 22.57 24.78 -9.46
C LEU A 156 21.91 25.62 -10.57
N GLU A 157 20.61 25.92 -10.44
CA GLU A 157 19.82 26.71 -11.39
C GLU A 157 19.74 26.14 -12.81
N LYS A 158 20.05 24.84 -12.99
CA LYS A 158 19.94 24.18 -14.30
C LYS A 158 18.50 23.95 -14.73
N HIS A 159 17.56 23.99 -13.78
CA HIS A 159 16.12 23.86 -14.00
C HIS A 159 15.39 25.07 -13.46
N SER A 160 14.70 25.80 -14.34
CA SER A 160 13.75 26.85 -13.96
C SER A 160 12.38 26.23 -13.69
N PHE A 161 11.57 26.86 -12.84
CA PHE A 161 10.19 26.48 -12.61
C PHE A 161 9.28 27.69 -12.85
N LYS A 162 8.36 27.54 -13.81
CA LYS A 162 7.37 28.54 -14.15
C LYS A 162 5.98 28.00 -13.87
N HIS A 163 4.97 28.85 -13.98
CA HIS A 163 3.58 28.39 -13.89
C HIS A 163 3.32 27.26 -14.90
N GLY A 164 2.76 26.14 -14.41
CA GLY A 164 2.48 24.97 -15.23
C GLY A 164 3.66 24.02 -15.44
N SER A 165 4.83 24.28 -14.83
CA SER A 165 5.96 23.31 -14.86
C SER A 165 5.52 21.99 -14.26
N THR A 166 5.79 20.88 -14.95
CA THR A 166 5.38 19.53 -14.58
C THR A 166 6.59 18.60 -14.60
N ILE A 167 6.61 17.62 -13.74
CA ILE A 167 7.58 16.52 -13.79
C ILE A 167 6.84 15.20 -14.03
N ARG A 168 7.45 14.31 -14.82
CA ARG A 168 7.11 12.89 -14.86
C ARG A 168 8.13 12.16 -14.02
N CYS A 169 7.69 11.32 -13.11
CA CYS A 169 8.58 10.74 -12.11
C CYS A 169 8.11 9.38 -11.61
N VAL A 170 9.00 8.70 -10.91
CA VAL A 170 8.67 7.52 -10.10
C VAL A 170 8.26 8.01 -8.71
N LEU A 171 6.96 7.91 -8.41
CA LEU A 171 6.36 8.35 -7.15
C LEU A 171 6.11 7.15 -6.25
N ASN A 172 6.60 7.24 -5.01
CA ASN A 172 6.27 6.28 -3.96
C ASN A 172 5.18 6.86 -3.05
N VAL A 173 4.06 6.17 -2.96
CA VAL A 173 2.94 6.49 -2.06
C VAL A 173 3.14 5.69 -0.78
N HIS A 174 3.51 6.35 0.32
CA HIS A 174 3.74 5.71 1.61
C HIS A 174 2.41 5.49 2.31
N ARG A 175 2.16 4.25 2.73
CA ARG A 175 0.90 3.84 3.34
C ARG A 175 1.12 3.24 4.72
N GLU A 176 0.17 3.46 5.60
CA GLU A 176 0.14 2.83 6.91
C GLU A 176 -1.28 2.41 7.30
N LEU A 177 -1.39 1.49 8.26
CA LEU A 177 -2.67 1.16 8.89
C LEU A 177 -2.97 2.18 9.98
N ASP A 178 -4.17 2.72 9.97
CA ASP A 178 -4.66 3.56 11.05
C ASP A 178 -5.09 2.71 12.28
N GLU A 179 -5.67 3.34 13.29
CA GLU A 179 -6.10 2.68 14.54
C GLU A 179 -7.16 1.60 14.34
N VAL A 180 -7.99 1.71 13.29
CA VAL A 180 -9.06 0.75 12.98
C VAL A 180 -8.68 -0.26 11.92
N GLY A 181 -7.49 -0.13 11.34
CA GLY A 181 -6.94 -1.02 10.31
C GLY A 181 -7.30 -0.62 8.89
N ASP A 182 -7.71 0.63 8.66
CA ASP A 182 -7.86 1.19 7.33
C ASP A 182 -6.51 1.67 6.79
N ILE A 183 -6.34 1.59 5.47
CA ILE A 183 -5.13 2.06 4.81
C ILE A 183 -5.19 3.57 4.69
N LYS A 184 -4.16 4.24 5.20
CA LYS A 184 -3.99 5.68 5.15
C LYS A 184 -2.72 6.05 4.41
N ILE A 185 -2.80 7.06 3.55
CA ILE A 185 -1.62 7.65 2.93
C ILE A 185 -0.90 8.49 3.99
N LYS A 186 0.38 8.16 4.22
CA LYS A 186 1.25 8.85 5.17
C LYS A 186 2.05 9.98 4.54
N GLY A 187 2.33 9.84 3.25
CA GLY A 187 3.10 10.81 2.50
C GLY A 187 3.56 10.28 1.15
N TYR A 188 4.32 11.11 0.48
CA TYR A 188 4.80 10.85 -0.85
C TYR A 188 6.30 11.10 -0.94
N SER A 189 7.00 10.37 -1.81
CA SER A 189 8.36 10.68 -2.19
C SER A 189 8.62 10.39 -3.66
N VAL A 190 9.36 11.26 -4.33
CA VAL A 190 9.83 11.07 -5.70
C VAL A 190 11.22 10.48 -5.64
N SER A 191 11.39 9.25 -6.14
CA SER A 191 12.68 8.57 -6.17
C SER A 191 13.51 8.89 -7.40
N THR A 192 12.85 9.16 -8.53
CA THR A 192 13.51 9.45 -9.81
C THR A 192 12.63 10.39 -10.63
N VAL A 193 13.19 11.49 -11.09
CA VAL A 193 12.53 12.36 -12.08
C VAL A 193 12.92 11.89 -13.46
N LEU A 194 11.94 11.45 -14.25
CA LEU A 194 12.15 10.93 -15.60
C LEU A 194 12.26 12.08 -16.61
N GLU A 195 11.34 13.02 -16.51
CA GLU A 195 11.23 14.17 -17.41
C GLU A 195 10.78 15.41 -16.66
N LYS A 196 11.23 16.57 -17.14
CA LYS A 196 10.64 17.87 -16.82
C LYS A 196 9.91 18.40 -18.03
N ILE A 197 8.70 18.89 -17.85
CA ILE A 197 7.85 19.41 -18.90
C ILE A 197 7.57 20.89 -18.59
N GLU A 198 7.88 21.78 -19.54
CA GLU A 198 7.70 23.22 -19.41
C GLU A 198 7.25 23.82 -20.73
N GLY A 199 6.12 24.50 -20.76
CA GLY A 199 5.60 25.13 -21.99
C GLY A 199 5.38 24.17 -23.16
N GLY A 200 5.07 22.88 -22.87
CA GLY A 200 4.91 21.84 -23.89
C GLY A 200 6.21 21.21 -24.35
N VAL A 201 7.37 21.69 -23.87
CA VAL A 201 8.69 21.09 -24.17
C VAL A 201 9.04 20.08 -23.11
N VAL A 202 9.45 18.88 -23.54
CA VAL A 202 9.84 17.78 -22.67
C VAL A 202 11.37 17.71 -22.59
N TYR A 203 11.90 17.78 -21.38
CA TYR A 203 13.33 17.62 -21.08
C TYR A 203 13.53 16.31 -20.32
N GLU A 204 14.10 15.32 -21.00
CA GLU A 204 14.43 14.04 -20.38
C GLU A 204 15.68 14.18 -19.50
N THR A 205 15.63 13.69 -18.27
CA THR A 205 16.76 13.70 -17.33
C THR A 205 17.73 12.55 -17.62
N MET A 206 18.97 12.63 -17.14
CA MET A 206 19.94 11.54 -17.28
C MET A 206 19.51 10.29 -16.54
N GLN A 207 19.00 10.46 -15.31
CA GLN A 207 18.45 9.37 -14.50
C GLN A 207 17.18 8.76 -15.11
N GLY A 208 16.37 9.55 -15.81
CA GLY A 208 15.23 9.09 -16.59
C GLY A 208 15.64 8.16 -17.74
N LYS A 209 16.66 8.54 -18.48
CA LYS A 209 17.25 7.69 -19.55
C LYS A 209 17.72 6.35 -18.98
N SER A 210 18.47 6.39 -17.88
CA SER A 210 19.00 5.21 -17.22
C SER A 210 17.87 4.31 -16.69
N TYR A 211 16.83 4.88 -16.08
CA TYR A 211 15.65 4.16 -15.59
C TYR A 211 14.92 3.42 -16.72
N ARG A 212 14.69 4.11 -17.85
CA ARG A 212 14.01 3.50 -19.02
C ARG A 212 14.85 2.39 -19.65
N GLN A 213 16.17 2.54 -19.71
CA GLN A 213 17.04 1.47 -20.19
C GLN A 213 16.96 0.24 -19.28
N ALA A 214 17.07 0.41 -17.96
CA ALA A 214 16.96 -0.68 -17.00
C ALA A 214 15.58 -1.38 -17.06
N SER A 215 14.51 -0.61 -17.21
CA SER A 215 13.15 -1.16 -17.35
C SER A 215 12.96 -1.99 -18.62
N LYS A 216 13.56 -1.57 -19.74
CA LYS A 216 13.54 -2.35 -20.99
C LYS A 216 14.29 -3.68 -20.84
N PHE A 217 15.47 -3.67 -20.20
CA PHE A 217 16.25 -4.89 -19.95
C PHE A 217 15.48 -5.89 -19.05
N SER A 218 14.82 -5.41 -18.01
CA SER A 218 14.05 -6.31 -17.12
C SER A 218 12.86 -6.95 -17.83
N LYS A 219 12.15 -6.21 -18.70
CA LYS A 219 11.04 -6.75 -19.49
C LYS A 219 11.52 -7.79 -20.51
N SER A 220 12.63 -7.56 -21.18
CA SER A 220 13.17 -8.51 -22.17
C SER A 220 13.72 -9.80 -21.54
N GLN A 221 14.08 -9.79 -20.25
CA GLN A 221 14.47 -11.01 -19.53
C GLN A 221 13.25 -11.85 -19.10
N THR A 222 12.12 -11.23 -18.81
CA THR A 222 10.90 -11.96 -18.44
C THR A 222 10.31 -12.69 -19.65
N ASP A 223 10.36 -12.09 -20.85
CA ASP A 223 9.87 -12.71 -22.09
C ASP A 223 10.75 -13.88 -22.61
N LEU A 224 11.92 -14.10 -22.02
CA LEU A 224 12.84 -15.19 -22.40
C LEU A 224 12.61 -16.48 -21.59
N PHE A 225 11.74 -16.44 -20.57
CA PHE A 225 11.47 -17.55 -19.64
C PHE A 225 9.98 -17.96 -19.60
N ASP A 226 9.12 -17.36 -20.45
CA ASP A 226 7.78 -17.82 -20.78
C ASP A 226 7.78 -18.54 -22.14
#